data_be7f5b218d55601e014d48432fe54594
#
_entry.id   be7f5b218d55601e014d48432fe54594
#
_cell.length_a   1.000
_cell.length_b   1.000
_cell.length_c   1.000
_cell.angle_alpha   90.00
_cell.angle_beta   90.00
_cell.angle_gamma   90.00
#
_symmetry.space_group_name_H-M   'P 1'
#
loop_
_entity.id
_entity.type
_entity.pdbx_description
1 polymer ?
#
loop_
_entity_poly.entity_id
_entity_poly.type
_entity_poly.pdbx_seq_one_letter_code
_entity_poly.pdbx_strand_id
1 'polypeptide(L)'
;MKRRNRFLALGLTAAVAATSLAGCGGSGGSGGSGGSGGGDSSAPLTVAIWDGGQQAGLQEILNAFTESTGIKTQLQVIEWNSYWTLLEAGASGGDMPDVFWMHSNEAVKYMSNDILLDITDQVAASTVLELDKFPEDLKAMYQWEGKTYALPKDMDTIAVWYNKTLFDEAGIPYPDGSWTWDEFYEIAQKLTKADGSVYGFAANPSNEQDTWMNIVYTMGGCVLNGEGKSGFDDPKTIAAMEFVDKMVHTVMPPASTMSETGTDVLFGSGKVAMITQGSWMVAGFKDNEYIAANADVARLPKDAATGRSVSLYNGLGWAASAGTKNPEGAYKLIEWFATKDMQQKQAELGVTMAAYDGVSDAWVNNTDKFNLTPYLEAMDDVVFRPATKSTLAWWNPMVEELKKPWNGEEDMATACANITAIMNEKIAEE
;
A
#
# COMPACT_ATOMS: atom_id res chain seq x y z
N MET A 1 15.23 -57.49 -22.07
CA MET A 1 16.63 -57.29 -21.69
C MET A 1 16.71 -56.25 -20.59
N LYS A 2 17.11 -56.64 -19.38
CA LYS A 2 17.23 -55.81 -18.16
C LYS A 2 18.54 -55.05 -18.21
N ARG A 3 18.53 -53.76 -17.91
CA ARG A 3 19.70 -53.05 -17.39
C ARG A 3 19.31 -52.20 -16.16
N ARG A 4 19.84 -52.65 -15.03
CA ARG A 4 19.84 -51.99 -13.72
C ARG A 4 20.96 -50.93 -13.73
N ASN A 5 20.66 -49.69 -13.35
CA ASN A 5 21.69 -48.72 -12.97
C ASN A 5 21.60 -48.45 -11.46
N ARG A 6 22.74 -48.67 -10.81
CA ARG A 6 22.99 -48.50 -9.37
C ARG A 6 23.30 -47.02 -9.11
N PHE A 7 22.65 -46.45 -8.12
CA PHE A 7 23.07 -45.17 -7.52
C PHE A 7 24.11 -45.43 -6.43
N LEU A 8 25.27 -44.79 -6.57
CA LEU A 8 26.29 -44.65 -5.51
C LEU A 8 25.89 -43.45 -4.63
N ALA A 9 25.73 -43.67 -3.33
CA ALA A 9 25.68 -42.64 -2.32
C ALA A 9 27.11 -42.32 -1.83
N LEU A 10 27.53 -41.04 -1.99
CA LEU A 10 28.71 -40.53 -1.31
C LEU A 10 28.26 -39.79 -0.06
N GLY A 11 28.61 -40.30 1.10
CA GLY A 11 28.51 -39.61 2.37
C GLY A 11 29.66 -38.64 2.57
N LEU A 12 29.36 -37.42 2.97
CA LEU A 12 30.32 -36.45 3.47
C LEU A 12 30.07 -36.28 4.98
N THR A 13 30.99 -36.80 5.77
CA THR A 13 31.11 -36.58 7.22
C THR A 13 31.84 -35.26 7.47
N ALA A 14 31.19 -34.28 8.10
CA ALA A 14 31.84 -33.07 8.60
C ALA A 14 32.13 -33.24 10.10
N ALA A 15 33.42 -33.18 10.43
CA ALA A 15 33.91 -33.23 11.80
C ALA A 15 33.77 -31.84 12.45
N VAL A 16 33.13 -31.82 13.63
CA VAL A 16 33.08 -30.65 14.51
C VAL A 16 34.27 -30.71 15.44
N ALA A 17 35.18 -29.74 15.37
CA ALA A 17 36.26 -29.55 16.34
C ALA A 17 35.79 -28.54 17.42
N ALA A 18 35.58 -29.02 18.61
CA ALA A 18 35.37 -28.22 19.81
C ALA A 18 36.75 -27.81 20.39
N THR A 19 37.02 -26.54 20.50
CA THR A 19 38.13 -26.01 21.31
C THR A 19 37.59 -25.32 22.54
N SER A 20 37.75 -25.97 23.65
CA SER A 20 37.59 -25.44 25.00
C SER A 20 38.84 -24.67 25.42
N LEU A 21 38.70 -23.40 25.84
CA LEU A 21 39.71 -22.71 26.64
C LEU A 21 39.09 -22.33 27.98
N ALA A 22 39.60 -22.97 29.00
CA ALA A 22 39.41 -22.59 30.38
C ALA A 22 40.46 -21.56 30.78
N GLY A 23 40.05 -20.53 31.53
CA GLY A 23 40.94 -19.54 32.14
C GLY A 23 40.30 -18.99 33.39
N CYS A 24 40.86 -19.36 34.54
CA CYS A 24 40.57 -18.97 35.92
C CYS A 24 40.75 -17.46 36.16
N GLY A 25 39.91 -16.78 36.90
CA GLY A 25 39.97 -16.60 38.33
C GLY A 25 40.38 -15.20 38.74
N GLY A 26 39.53 -14.48 39.51
CA GLY A 26 39.90 -13.23 40.19
C GLY A 26 38.68 -12.61 40.86
N SER A 27 38.60 -12.81 42.18
CA SER A 27 37.58 -12.30 43.08
C SER A 27 37.75 -10.82 43.44
N GLY A 28 36.64 -10.12 43.71
CA GLY A 28 36.56 -9.06 44.70
C GLY A 28 35.89 -7.78 44.34
N GLY A 29 34.79 -7.40 45.02
CA GLY A 29 34.40 -6.01 45.17
C GLY A 29 32.92 -5.72 44.93
N SER A 30 32.16 -5.72 46.01
CA SER A 30 30.77 -5.23 46.11
C SER A 30 30.64 -3.72 45.80
N GLY A 31 29.58 -3.32 45.16
CA GLY A 31 29.15 -1.93 45.08
C GLY A 31 27.92 -1.80 44.16
N GLY A 32 26.72 -1.73 44.77
CA GLY A 32 25.49 -1.54 44.05
C GLY A 32 25.39 -0.15 43.46
N SER A 33 24.77 -0.06 42.30
CA SER A 33 23.94 1.11 41.92
C SER A 33 23.12 0.71 40.73
N GLY A 34 21.79 0.90 40.81
CA GLY A 34 20.88 0.65 39.74
C GLY A 34 21.19 1.59 38.55
N GLY A 35 21.56 0.97 37.45
CA GLY A 35 21.69 1.63 36.17
C GLY A 35 20.54 1.23 35.29
N SER A 36 19.61 2.14 35.04
CA SER A 36 18.68 2.09 33.93
C SER A 36 19.42 1.65 32.67
N GLY A 37 18.89 0.62 31.99
CA GLY A 37 19.43 0.12 30.75
C GLY A 37 19.37 1.21 29.67
N GLY A 38 20.44 1.94 29.51
CA GLY A 38 20.69 2.78 28.37
C GLY A 38 21.06 1.88 27.20
N GLY A 39 20.14 1.71 26.25
CA GLY A 39 20.47 1.16 24.96
C GLY A 39 21.61 1.94 24.33
N ASP A 40 22.44 1.29 23.54
CA ASP A 40 23.54 1.92 22.82
C ASP A 40 22.99 2.96 21.84
N SER A 41 22.94 4.23 22.28
CA SER A 41 22.43 5.37 21.52
C SER A 41 23.28 5.70 20.28
N SER A 42 24.34 4.93 20.02
CA SER A 42 25.23 5.11 18.88
C SER A 42 24.84 4.26 17.66
N ALA A 43 24.00 3.25 17.81
CA ALA A 43 23.53 2.44 16.69
C ALA A 43 22.56 3.25 15.81
N PRO A 44 22.60 3.08 14.47
CA PRO A 44 21.65 3.74 13.58
C PRO A 44 20.22 3.20 13.83
N LEU A 45 19.21 4.10 13.72
CA LEU A 45 17.82 3.68 13.66
C LEU A 45 17.57 2.93 12.35
N THR A 46 17.01 1.75 12.44
CA THR A 46 16.56 0.98 11.28
C THR A 46 15.20 1.49 10.81
N VAL A 47 15.10 1.81 9.52
CA VAL A 47 13.88 2.35 8.90
C VAL A 47 13.43 1.39 7.79
N ALA A 48 12.23 0.85 7.87
CA ALA A 48 11.72 -0.09 6.87
C ALA A 48 10.58 0.50 6.04
N ILE A 49 10.67 0.28 4.73
CA ILE A 49 9.65 0.64 3.73
C ILE A 49 9.49 -0.52 2.74
N TRP A 50 8.43 -0.50 1.92
CA TRP A 50 8.24 -1.54 0.90
C TRP A 50 8.34 -1.05 -0.55
N ASP A 51 8.31 0.25 -0.80
CA ASP A 51 8.34 0.82 -2.15
C ASP A 51 9.71 1.36 -2.52
N GLY A 52 10.38 0.67 -3.43
CA GLY A 52 11.70 1.08 -3.94
C GLY A 52 11.67 2.37 -4.76
N GLY A 53 10.55 2.72 -5.38
CA GLY A 53 10.40 3.96 -6.13
C GLY A 53 10.51 5.22 -5.26
N GLN A 54 10.16 5.11 -3.97
CA GLN A 54 10.25 6.21 -3.02
C GLN A 54 11.61 6.29 -2.28
N GLN A 55 12.48 5.28 -2.45
CA GLN A 55 13.73 5.14 -1.69
C GLN A 55 14.64 6.35 -1.80
N ALA A 56 14.87 6.85 -3.01
CA ALA A 56 15.84 7.92 -3.26
C ALA A 56 15.46 9.23 -2.52
N GLY A 57 14.19 9.64 -2.64
CA GLY A 57 13.70 10.85 -1.95
C GLY A 57 13.67 10.69 -0.44
N LEU A 58 13.24 9.54 0.07
CA LEU A 58 13.24 9.27 1.52
C LEU A 58 14.66 9.22 2.08
N GLN A 59 15.62 8.67 1.35
CA GLN A 59 17.03 8.69 1.77
C GLN A 59 17.56 10.12 1.91
N GLU A 60 17.16 11.06 1.04
CA GLU A 60 17.53 12.46 1.17
C GLU A 60 16.96 13.09 2.43
N ILE A 61 15.70 12.82 2.78
CA ILE A 61 15.06 13.28 4.01
C ILE A 61 15.75 12.70 5.24
N LEU A 62 16.12 11.42 5.23
CA LEU A 62 16.85 10.75 6.30
C LEU A 62 18.27 11.28 6.47
N ASN A 63 18.95 11.65 5.39
CA ASN A 63 20.25 12.32 5.46
C ASN A 63 20.12 13.69 6.14
N ALA A 64 19.13 14.49 5.78
CA ALA A 64 18.86 15.77 6.42
C ALA A 64 18.51 15.62 7.92
N PHE A 65 17.77 14.56 8.31
CA PHE A 65 17.54 14.23 9.71
C PHE A 65 18.84 13.94 10.45
N THR A 66 19.70 13.11 9.85
CA THR A 66 21.00 12.77 10.46
C THR A 66 21.90 13.99 10.62
N GLU A 67 21.94 14.88 9.62
CA GLU A 67 22.69 16.14 9.68
C GLU A 67 22.18 17.08 10.77
N SER A 68 20.85 17.17 10.93
CA SER A 68 20.21 18.06 11.91
C SER A 68 20.32 17.55 13.36
N THR A 69 20.23 16.24 13.56
CA THR A 69 20.07 15.65 14.90
C THR A 69 21.29 14.88 15.39
N GLY A 70 22.19 14.48 14.48
CA GLY A 70 23.29 13.55 14.77
C GLY A 70 22.86 12.07 14.90
N ILE A 71 21.55 11.76 14.83
CA ILE A 71 21.01 10.40 14.90
C ILE A 71 21.14 9.77 13.51
N LYS A 72 21.90 8.67 13.43
CA LYS A 72 22.08 7.93 12.19
C LYS A 72 20.85 7.08 11.87
N THR A 73 20.60 6.90 10.60
CA THR A 73 19.50 6.04 10.09
C THR A 73 20.01 5.04 9.07
N GLN A 74 19.33 3.91 8.94
CA GLN A 74 19.59 2.88 7.95
C GLN A 74 18.26 2.48 7.29
N LEU A 75 18.05 2.90 6.03
CA LEU A 75 16.86 2.58 5.26
C LEU A 75 16.95 1.18 4.68
N GLN A 76 15.87 0.42 4.81
CA GLN A 76 15.69 -0.92 4.25
C GLN A 76 14.43 -0.93 3.38
N VAL A 77 14.56 -1.40 2.14
CA VAL A 77 13.44 -1.63 1.24
C VAL A 77 13.16 -3.13 1.21
N ILE A 78 11.95 -3.52 1.59
CA ILE A 78 11.52 -4.92 1.74
C ILE A 78 10.25 -5.09 0.94
N GLU A 79 10.22 -6.05 0.01
CA GLU A 79 9.05 -6.34 -0.81
C GLU A 79 7.79 -6.58 0.07
N TRP A 80 6.60 -6.13 -0.40
CA TRP A 80 5.34 -6.07 0.34
C TRP A 80 5.00 -7.32 1.15
N ASN A 81 5.02 -8.51 0.55
CA ASN A 81 4.65 -9.73 1.26
C ASN A 81 5.70 -10.13 2.32
N SER A 82 6.98 -9.93 2.00
CA SER A 82 8.11 -10.17 2.89
C SER A 82 8.13 -9.17 4.04
N TYR A 83 7.68 -7.94 3.81
CA TYR A 83 7.60 -6.87 4.79
C TYR A 83 6.72 -7.27 6.00
N TRP A 84 5.49 -7.69 5.73
CA TRP A 84 4.57 -8.10 6.80
C TRP A 84 5.03 -9.35 7.51
N THR A 85 5.59 -10.33 6.78
CA THR A 85 6.20 -11.53 7.37
C THR A 85 7.34 -11.18 8.32
N LEU A 86 8.20 -10.22 7.94
CA LEU A 86 9.30 -9.74 8.77
C LEU A 86 8.81 -9.03 10.03
N LEU A 87 7.81 -8.13 9.89
CA LEU A 87 7.25 -7.43 11.04
C LEU A 87 6.57 -8.38 12.02
N GLU A 88 5.81 -9.38 11.56
CA GLU A 88 5.18 -10.39 12.43
C GLU A 88 6.23 -11.26 13.16
N ALA A 89 7.25 -11.71 12.45
CA ALA A 89 8.36 -12.45 13.05
C ALA A 89 9.11 -11.58 14.07
N GLY A 90 9.39 -10.33 13.74
CA GLY A 90 10.06 -9.36 14.58
C GLY A 90 9.26 -9.02 15.85
N ALA A 91 7.93 -8.85 15.72
CA ALA A 91 7.05 -8.62 16.86
C ALA A 91 7.11 -9.75 17.89
N SER A 92 7.21 -11.00 17.42
CA SER A 92 7.35 -12.19 18.26
C SER A 92 8.77 -12.40 18.80
N GLY A 93 9.79 -12.03 18.00
CA GLY A 93 11.23 -12.26 18.30
C GLY A 93 11.95 -11.07 18.94
N GLY A 94 11.35 -9.89 18.94
CA GLY A 94 11.95 -8.65 19.47
C GLY A 94 13.00 -8.02 18.54
N ASP A 95 12.93 -8.28 17.25
CA ASP A 95 13.87 -7.78 16.21
C ASP A 95 13.10 -7.07 15.08
N MET A 96 12.24 -6.13 15.47
CA MET A 96 11.55 -5.26 14.53
C MET A 96 12.43 -4.06 14.13
N PRO A 97 12.23 -3.48 12.92
CA PRO A 97 12.76 -2.16 12.61
C PRO A 97 12.32 -1.13 13.66
N ASP A 98 13.17 -0.11 13.90
CA ASP A 98 12.85 0.94 14.88
C ASP A 98 11.70 1.82 14.42
N VAL A 99 11.72 2.24 13.14
CA VAL A 99 10.68 3.06 12.49
C VAL A 99 10.29 2.41 11.18
N PHE A 100 9.00 2.41 10.87
CA PHE A 100 8.51 1.73 9.67
C PHE A 100 7.17 2.28 9.20
N TRP A 101 6.84 1.99 7.94
CA TRP A 101 5.53 2.30 7.39
C TRP A 101 4.46 1.38 8.00
N MET A 102 3.35 1.99 8.40
CA MET A 102 2.16 1.27 8.82
C MET A 102 1.03 1.51 7.83
N HIS A 103 0.38 0.42 7.42
CA HIS A 103 -0.78 0.46 6.53
C HIS A 103 -2.08 0.27 7.33
N SER A 104 -3.16 0.90 6.88
CA SER A 104 -4.50 0.83 7.50
C SER A 104 -4.99 -0.60 7.76
N ASN A 105 -4.67 -1.55 6.87
CA ASN A 105 -5.10 -2.95 6.98
C ASN A 105 -4.58 -3.64 8.24
N GLU A 106 -3.41 -3.25 8.71
CA GLU A 106 -2.71 -3.87 9.82
C GLU A 106 -2.73 -3.00 11.08
N ALA A 107 -3.00 -1.70 10.94
CA ALA A 107 -2.82 -0.73 12.01
C ALA A 107 -3.53 -1.14 13.32
N VAL A 108 -4.82 -1.52 13.24
CA VAL A 108 -5.59 -1.89 14.43
C VAL A 108 -5.01 -3.13 15.10
N LYS A 109 -4.61 -4.16 14.34
CA LYS A 109 -3.96 -5.37 14.85
C LYS A 109 -2.68 -5.04 15.63
N TYR A 110 -1.85 -4.16 15.07
CA TYR A 110 -0.57 -3.79 15.70
C TYR A 110 -0.75 -2.89 16.92
N MET A 111 -1.69 -1.96 16.88
CA MET A 111 -2.03 -1.08 18.01
C MET A 111 -2.65 -1.86 19.17
N SER A 112 -3.65 -2.72 18.90
CA SER A 112 -4.39 -3.47 19.92
C SER A 112 -3.58 -4.59 20.60
N ASN A 113 -2.42 -4.96 20.04
CA ASN A 113 -1.51 -5.96 20.58
C ASN A 113 -0.22 -5.35 21.14
N ASP A 114 -0.19 -4.03 21.42
CA ASP A 114 0.95 -3.31 22.00
C ASP A 114 2.28 -3.50 21.23
N ILE A 115 2.19 -3.70 19.89
CA ILE A 115 3.37 -3.88 19.03
C ILE A 115 3.99 -2.53 18.66
N LEU A 116 3.16 -1.48 18.57
CA LEU A 116 3.60 -0.13 18.25
C LEU A 116 3.93 0.67 19.51
N LEU A 117 4.91 1.56 19.38
CA LEU A 117 5.25 2.54 20.41
C LEU A 117 4.09 3.53 20.58
N ASP A 118 3.58 3.66 21.80
CA ASP A 118 2.65 4.74 22.17
C ASP A 118 3.41 6.07 22.17
N ILE A 119 3.02 6.99 21.29
CA ILE A 119 3.64 8.31 21.13
C ILE A 119 2.73 9.45 21.59
N THR A 120 1.67 9.15 22.33
CA THR A 120 0.61 10.11 22.72
C THR A 120 1.18 11.31 23.47
N ASP A 121 1.98 11.06 24.50
CA ASP A 121 2.52 12.12 25.34
C ASP A 121 3.52 12.99 24.58
N GLN A 122 4.34 12.39 23.73
CA GLN A 122 5.31 13.09 22.91
C GLN A 122 4.63 13.97 21.86
N VAL A 123 3.58 13.45 21.20
CA VAL A 123 2.76 14.21 20.24
C VAL A 123 2.08 15.40 20.93
N ALA A 124 1.52 15.18 22.13
CA ALA A 124 0.87 16.24 22.90
C ALA A 124 1.86 17.33 23.38
N ALA A 125 3.12 16.95 23.62
CA ALA A 125 4.17 17.86 24.06
C ALA A 125 4.91 18.54 22.90
N SER A 126 4.68 18.12 21.66
CA SER A 126 5.36 18.69 20.49
C SER A 126 5.00 20.15 20.27
N THR A 127 6.01 20.95 19.94
CA THR A 127 5.86 22.36 19.58
C THR A 127 6.10 22.66 18.10
N VAL A 128 6.36 21.59 17.32
CA VAL A 128 6.66 21.67 15.88
C VAL A 128 5.61 21.01 14.99
N LEU A 129 4.76 20.17 15.57
CA LEU A 129 3.67 19.51 14.85
C LEU A 129 2.45 20.43 14.73
N GLU A 130 1.92 20.55 13.52
CA GLU A 130 0.68 21.25 13.21
C GLU A 130 -0.38 20.21 12.83
N LEU A 131 -0.89 19.47 13.83
CA LEU A 131 -1.80 18.33 13.62
C LEU A 131 -3.14 18.72 12.97
N ASP A 132 -3.57 19.97 13.08
CA ASP A 132 -4.74 20.51 12.39
C ASP A 132 -4.55 20.60 10.86
N LYS A 133 -3.33 20.44 10.38
CA LYS A 133 -2.98 20.41 8.96
C LYS A 133 -3.05 19.02 8.33
N PHE A 134 -3.36 18.01 9.12
CA PHE A 134 -3.55 16.64 8.60
C PHE A 134 -5.04 16.28 8.62
N PRO A 135 -5.54 15.54 7.60
CA PRO A 135 -6.91 15.05 7.58
C PRO A 135 -7.25 14.25 8.86
N GLU A 136 -8.42 14.53 9.42
CA GLU A 136 -8.85 13.87 10.67
C GLU A 136 -8.92 12.36 10.53
N ASP A 137 -9.41 11.87 9.38
CA ASP A 137 -9.55 10.43 9.11
C ASP A 137 -8.19 9.73 9.09
N LEU A 138 -7.15 10.36 8.53
CA LEU A 138 -5.79 9.80 8.55
C LEU A 138 -5.20 9.75 9.96
N LYS A 139 -5.43 10.78 10.76
CA LYS A 139 -4.98 10.78 12.17
C LYS A 139 -5.71 9.71 12.98
N ALA A 140 -7.03 9.62 12.81
CA ALA A 140 -7.88 8.67 13.51
C ALA A 140 -7.50 7.20 13.23
N MET A 141 -7.04 6.92 12.00
CA MET A 141 -6.58 5.58 11.59
C MET A 141 -5.45 5.03 12.46
N TYR A 142 -4.60 5.91 12.98
CA TYR A 142 -3.44 5.55 13.80
C TYR A 142 -3.65 5.86 15.27
N GLN A 143 -4.90 5.91 15.69
CA GLN A 143 -5.33 6.06 17.08
C GLN A 143 -6.12 4.82 17.52
N TRP A 144 -5.85 4.37 18.74
CA TRP A 144 -6.57 3.25 19.36
C TRP A 144 -6.73 3.51 20.85
N GLU A 145 -7.96 3.38 21.36
CA GLU A 145 -8.30 3.60 22.78
C GLU A 145 -7.77 4.93 23.35
N GLY A 146 -7.84 5.98 22.55
CA GLY A 146 -7.41 7.33 22.95
C GLY A 146 -5.89 7.57 22.90
N LYS A 147 -5.11 6.61 22.41
CA LYS A 147 -3.67 6.70 22.21
C LYS A 147 -3.33 6.91 20.74
N THR A 148 -2.20 7.55 20.47
CA THR A 148 -1.63 7.77 19.15
C THR A 148 -0.40 6.90 18.96
N TYR A 149 -0.32 6.19 17.83
CA TYR A 149 0.75 5.22 17.56
C TYR A 149 1.55 5.51 16.28
N ALA A 150 1.01 6.35 15.39
CA ALA A 150 1.73 6.79 14.20
C ALA A 150 1.30 8.20 13.80
N LEU A 151 2.11 8.87 12.99
CA LEU A 151 1.76 10.13 12.34
C LEU A 151 1.60 9.92 10.83
N PRO A 152 0.63 10.60 10.18
CA PRO A 152 0.40 10.44 8.75
C PRO A 152 1.65 10.78 7.92
N LYS A 153 1.98 9.89 7.00
CA LYS A 153 3.08 10.04 6.05
C LYS A 153 2.61 10.74 4.78
N ASP A 154 1.53 10.23 4.21
CA ASP A 154 0.99 10.61 2.91
C ASP A 154 -0.52 10.46 2.90
N MET A 155 -1.09 10.83 1.79
CA MET A 155 -2.43 10.47 1.38
C MET A 155 -2.38 9.96 -0.05
N ASP A 156 -3.37 9.16 -0.44
CA ASP A 156 -3.45 8.63 -1.79
C ASP A 156 -4.89 8.69 -2.33
N THR A 157 -4.97 8.86 -3.63
CA THR A 157 -6.18 8.71 -4.42
C THR A 157 -5.86 7.89 -5.66
N ILE A 158 -6.89 7.51 -6.39
CA ILE A 158 -6.78 6.64 -7.55
C ILE A 158 -7.10 7.44 -8.82
N ALA A 159 -6.35 7.16 -9.88
CA ALA A 159 -6.57 7.73 -11.21
C ALA A 159 -6.41 6.67 -12.29
N VAL A 160 -6.86 6.97 -13.51
CA VAL A 160 -6.62 6.13 -14.68
C VAL A 160 -5.31 6.51 -15.34
N TRP A 161 -4.43 5.55 -15.50
CA TRP A 161 -3.29 5.65 -16.41
C TRP A 161 -3.70 5.14 -17.78
N TYR A 162 -3.42 5.91 -18.81
CA TYR A 162 -3.73 5.53 -20.19
C TYR A 162 -2.50 5.67 -21.09
N ASN A 163 -2.40 4.80 -22.08
CA ASN A 163 -1.30 4.76 -23.05
C ASN A 163 -1.65 5.63 -24.27
N LYS A 164 -1.05 6.82 -24.37
CA LYS A 164 -1.26 7.77 -25.47
C LYS A 164 -1.03 7.17 -26.85
N THR A 165 0.03 6.37 -27.01
CA THR A 165 0.36 5.75 -28.29
C THR A 165 -0.74 4.80 -28.75
N LEU A 166 -1.31 3.98 -27.87
CA LEU A 166 -2.38 3.06 -28.21
C LEU A 166 -3.70 3.81 -28.52
N PHE A 167 -3.97 4.92 -27.84
CA PHE A 167 -5.10 5.81 -28.13
C PHE A 167 -4.94 6.47 -29.51
N ASP A 168 -3.76 7.00 -29.82
CA ASP A 168 -3.44 7.61 -31.13
C ASP A 168 -3.58 6.60 -32.27
N GLU A 169 -3.02 5.39 -32.10
CA GLU A 169 -3.12 4.30 -33.09
C GLU A 169 -4.57 3.91 -33.39
N ALA A 170 -5.44 3.96 -32.35
CA ALA A 170 -6.85 3.65 -32.47
C ALA A 170 -7.71 4.86 -32.92
N GLY A 171 -7.13 6.06 -33.00
CA GLY A 171 -7.86 7.30 -33.30
C GLY A 171 -8.86 7.69 -32.21
N ILE A 172 -8.59 7.35 -30.95
CA ILE A 172 -9.45 7.63 -29.80
C ILE A 172 -8.95 8.90 -29.11
N PRO A 173 -9.80 9.90 -28.84
CA PRO A 173 -9.43 11.07 -28.07
C PRO A 173 -8.95 10.70 -26.65
N TYR A 174 -8.01 11.46 -26.11
CA TYR A 174 -7.58 11.28 -24.74
C TYR A 174 -8.69 11.61 -23.74
N PRO A 175 -8.73 10.91 -22.60
CA PRO A 175 -9.71 11.19 -21.55
C PRO A 175 -9.54 12.62 -20.98
N ASP A 176 -10.65 13.36 -20.90
CA ASP A 176 -10.69 14.74 -20.36
C ASP A 176 -11.34 14.83 -18.97
N GLY A 177 -11.61 13.68 -18.31
CA GLY A 177 -12.27 13.60 -17.02
C GLY A 177 -13.79 13.72 -17.07
N SER A 178 -14.40 13.86 -18.25
CA SER A 178 -15.86 13.92 -18.40
C SER A 178 -16.52 12.56 -18.62
N TRP A 179 -15.73 11.55 -18.95
CA TRP A 179 -16.16 10.20 -19.34
C TRP A 179 -16.85 9.41 -18.22
N THR A 180 -17.65 8.44 -18.64
CA THR A 180 -18.36 7.51 -17.76
C THR A 180 -17.73 6.14 -17.79
N TRP A 181 -18.08 5.25 -16.81
CA TRP A 181 -17.62 3.86 -16.82
C TRP A 181 -18.10 3.09 -18.05
N ASP A 182 -19.27 3.41 -18.59
CA ASP A 182 -19.74 2.81 -19.85
C ASP A 182 -18.86 3.23 -21.02
N GLU A 183 -18.52 4.51 -21.16
CA GLU A 183 -17.60 5.02 -22.18
C GLU A 183 -16.18 4.45 -22.00
N PHE A 184 -15.70 4.33 -20.77
CA PHE A 184 -14.45 3.65 -20.46
C PHE A 184 -14.43 2.21 -21.00
N TYR A 185 -15.50 1.47 -20.74
CA TYR A 185 -15.63 0.10 -21.23
C TYR A 185 -15.66 0.04 -22.77
N GLU A 186 -16.40 0.92 -23.45
CA GLU A 186 -16.41 1.01 -24.92
C GLU A 186 -15.02 1.33 -25.49
N ILE A 187 -14.27 2.22 -24.83
CA ILE A 187 -12.89 2.55 -25.21
C ILE A 187 -12.01 1.31 -25.01
N ALA A 188 -12.12 0.64 -23.87
CA ALA A 188 -11.38 -0.58 -23.59
C ALA A 188 -11.63 -1.67 -24.63
N GLN A 189 -12.89 -1.83 -25.08
CA GLN A 189 -13.22 -2.77 -26.17
C GLN A 189 -12.53 -2.40 -27.50
N LYS A 190 -12.50 -1.13 -27.86
CA LYS A 190 -11.84 -0.65 -29.10
C LYS A 190 -10.32 -0.84 -29.05
N LEU A 191 -9.72 -0.72 -27.86
CA LEU A 191 -8.28 -0.88 -27.65
C LEU A 191 -7.84 -2.35 -27.53
N THR A 192 -8.77 -3.26 -27.22
CA THR A 192 -8.48 -4.70 -27.12
C THR A 192 -8.32 -5.29 -28.52
N LYS A 193 -7.13 -5.82 -28.80
CA LYS A 193 -6.84 -6.47 -30.09
C LYS A 193 -7.29 -7.94 -30.07
N ALA A 194 -7.93 -8.37 -31.15
CA ALA A 194 -8.50 -9.74 -31.26
C ALA A 194 -7.42 -10.84 -31.20
N ASP A 195 -6.16 -10.53 -31.48
CA ASP A 195 -5.04 -11.45 -31.39
C ASP A 195 -4.44 -11.57 -29.99
N GLY A 196 -4.98 -10.84 -29.01
CA GLY A 196 -4.50 -10.83 -27.62
C GLY A 196 -3.17 -10.12 -27.40
N SER A 197 -2.68 -9.36 -28.39
CA SER A 197 -1.42 -8.61 -28.27
C SER A 197 -1.55 -7.39 -27.36
N VAL A 198 -2.73 -6.78 -27.27
CA VAL A 198 -3.08 -5.64 -26.40
C VAL A 198 -4.46 -5.86 -25.82
N TYR A 199 -4.63 -5.55 -24.54
CA TYR A 199 -5.89 -5.51 -23.83
C TYR A 199 -6.25 -4.07 -23.45
N GLY A 200 -7.54 -3.75 -23.43
CA GLY A 200 -8.01 -2.39 -23.17
C GLY A 200 -7.83 -1.98 -21.72
N PHE A 201 -7.97 -2.91 -20.78
CA PHE A 201 -7.86 -2.67 -19.34
C PHE A 201 -7.25 -3.88 -18.63
N ALA A 202 -6.71 -3.68 -17.44
CA ALA A 202 -6.33 -4.77 -16.54
C ALA A 202 -6.63 -4.41 -15.09
N ALA A 203 -7.11 -5.40 -14.35
CA ALA A 203 -7.34 -5.36 -12.92
C ALA A 203 -7.09 -6.74 -12.31
N ASN A 204 -6.86 -6.82 -11.01
CA ASN A 204 -6.66 -8.06 -10.27
C ASN A 204 -7.63 -8.09 -9.08
N PRO A 205 -8.22 -9.22 -8.68
CA PRO A 205 -9.09 -9.30 -7.51
C PRO A 205 -8.48 -8.76 -6.23
N SER A 206 -7.16 -8.87 -6.08
CA SER A 206 -6.42 -8.35 -4.93
C SER A 206 -6.02 -6.87 -5.03
N ASN A 207 -6.23 -6.22 -6.19
CA ASN A 207 -5.99 -4.79 -6.41
C ASN A 207 -7.28 -4.00 -6.17
N GLU A 208 -7.87 -4.18 -5.04
CA GLU A 208 -9.19 -3.66 -4.73
C GLU A 208 -9.25 -2.15 -4.59
N GLN A 209 -8.29 -1.57 -3.86
CA GLN A 209 -8.22 -0.13 -3.61
C GLN A 209 -7.97 0.64 -4.89
N ASP A 210 -7.10 0.15 -5.73
CA ASP A 210 -6.73 0.82 -6.98
C ASP A 210 -7.61 0.42 -8.17
N THR A 211 -8.55 -0.52 -8.02
CA THR A 211 -9.42 -0.98 -9.10
C THR A 211 -10.90 -1.01 -8.74
N TRP A 212 -11.46 -2.19 -8.45
CA TRP A 212 -12.89 -2.44 -8.43
C TRP A 212 -13.67 -1.72 -7.32
N MET A 213 -13.07 -1.42 -6.19
CA MET A 213 -13.76 -0.64 -5.14
C MET A 213 -14.17 0.75 -5.62
N ASN A 214 -13.34 1.41 -6.44
CA ASN A 214 -13.68 2.72 -6.99
C ASN A 214 -14.96 2.64 -7.85
N ILE A 215 -15.11 1.55 -8.61
CA ILE A 215 -16.31 1.30 -9.41
C ILE A 215 -17.53 1.07 -8.52
N VAL A 216 -17.38 0.22 -7.49
CA VAL A 216 -18.45 -0.08 -6.52
C VAL A 216 -18.96 1.21 -5.87
N TYR A 217 -18.08 2.03 -5.32
CA TYR A 217 -18.49 3.27 -4.64
C TYR A 217 -19.00 4.34 -5.61
N THR A 218 -18.44 4.44 -6.81
CA THR A 218 -18.92 5.34 -7.85
C THR A 218 -20.36 4.99 -8.27
N MET A 219 -20.68 3.71 -8.42
CA MET A 219 -22.02 3.23 -8.76
C MET A 219 -23.00 3.20 -7.55
N GLY A 220 -22.55 3.68 -6.39
CA GLY A 220 -23.34 3.85 -5.18
C GLY A 220 -23.53 2.59 -4.34
N GLY A 221 -22.71 1.56 -4.58
CA GLY A 221 -22.55 0.40 -3.70
C GLY A 221 -21.61 0.66 -2.52
N CYS A 222 -21.30 -0.37 -1.76
CA CYS A 222 -20.35 -0.30 -0.65
C CYS A 222 -19.75 -1.68 -0.34
N VAL A 223 -18.56 -1.70 0.27
CA VAL A 223 -17.93 -2.93 0.78
C VAL A 223 -18.41 -3.23 2.20
N LEU A 224 -18.44 -2.21 3.06
CA LEU A 224 -19.09 -2.26 4.37
C LEU A 224 -20.27 -1.29 4.35
N ASN A 225 -21.41 -1.74 4.83
CA ASN A 225 -22.61 -0.92 4.95
C ASN A 225 -22.58 -0.04 6.22
N GLY A 226 -23.57 0.84 6.40
CA GLY A 226 -23.67 1.74 7.55
C GLY A 226 -23.82 1.06 8.92
N GLU A 227 -24.04 -0.25 8.96
CA GLU A 227 -24.06 -1.06 10.19
C GLU A 227 -22.70 -1.74 10.45
N GLY A 228 -21.69 -1.52 9.62
CA GLY A 228 -20.39 -2.17 9.70
C GLY A 228 -20.39 -3.64 9.23
N LYS A 229 -21.42 -4.07 8.52
CA LYS A 229 -21.54 -5.40 7.92
C LYS A 229 -21.19 -5.38 6.45
N SER A 230 -21.08 -6.55 5.83
CA SER A 230 -20.89 -6.67 4.39
C SER A 230 -21.93 -5.88 3.61
N GLY A 231 -21.48 -5.19 2.56
CA GLY A 231 -22.32 -4.52 1.58
C GLY A 231 -22.47 -5.30 0.26
N PHE A 232 -21.97 -6.52 0.19
CA PHE A 232 -22.04 -7.34 -1.04
C PHE A 232 -23.44 -7.93 -1.30
N ASP A 233 -24.40 -7.75 -0.40
CA ASP A 233 -25.83 -8.02 -0.60
C ASP A 233 -26.61 -6.80 -1.14
N ASP A 234 -25.99 -5.63 -1.22
CA ASP A 234 -26.59 -4.44 -1.84
C ASP A 234 -26.70 -4.64 -3.36
N PRO A 235 -27.90 -4.45 -3.96
CA PRO A 235 -28.08 -4.57 -5.42
C PRO A 235 -27.13 -3.69 -6.26
N LYS A 236 -26.71 -2.52 -5.75
CA LYS A 236 -25.77 -1.63 -6.44
C LYS A 236 -24.35 -2.19 -6.40
N THR A 237 -23.94 -2.78 -5.27
CA THR A 237 -22.66 -3.47 -5.17
C THR A 237 -22.62 -4.66 -6.13
N ILE A 238 -23.68 -5.48 -6.16
CA ILE A 238 -23.78 -6.63 -7.08
C ILE A 238 -23.68 -6.14 -8.53
N ALA A 239 -24.45 -5.12 -8.92
CA ALA A 239 -24.43 -4.58 -10.29
C ALA A 239 -23.04 -4.02 -10.67
N ALA A 240 -22.34 -3.35 -9.74
CA ALA A 240 -20.99 -2.87 -9.98
C ALA A 240 -19.99 -4.02 -10.15
N MET A 241 -20.10 -5.07 -9.34
CA MET A 241 -19.24 -6.25 -9.45
C MET A 241 -19.52 -7.06 -10.72
N GLU A 242 -20.78 -7.17 -11.16
CA GLU A 242 -21.15 -7.75 -12.46
C GLU A 242 -20.57 -6.93 -13.63
N PHE A 243 -20.52 -5.59 -13.51
CA PHE A 243 -19.86 -4.74 -14.50
C PHE A 243 -18.34 -4.99 -14.53
N VAL A 244 -17.69 -5.14 -13.40
CA VAL A 244 -16.26 -5.52 -13.32
C VAL A 244 -16.05 -6.89 -13.96
N ASP A 245 -16.88 -7.88 -13.63
CA ASP A 245 -16.81 -9.25 -14.18
C ASP A 245 -16.95 -9.26 -15.71
N LYS A 246 -17.88 -8.44 -16.24
CA LYS A 246 -18.01 -8.23 -17.68
C LYS A 246 -16.70 -7.71 -18.30
N MET A 247 -16.00 -6.79 -17.66
CA MET A 247 -14.69 -6.31 -18.13
C MET A 247 -13.63 -7.39 -18.09
N VAL A 248 -13.59 -8.18 -17.01
CA VAL A 248 -12.66 -9.31 -16.86
C VAL A 248 -12.75 -10.24 -18.06
N HIS A 249 -13.96 -10.61 -18.48
CA HIS A 249 -14.18 -11.60 -19.55
C HIS A 249 -14.12 -11.03 -20.98
N THR A 250 -13.95 -9.70 -21.14
CA THR A 250 -14.05 -9.08 -22.48
C THR A 250 -12.88 -8.21 -22.88
N VAL A 251 -12.29 -7.45 -21.95
CA VAL A 251 -11.27 -6.44 -22.25
C VAL A 251 -9.98 -6.58 -21.45
N MET A 252 -9.92 -7.54 -20.52
CA MET A 252 -8.75 -7.79 -19.68
C MET A 252 -7.96 -9.02 -20.15
N PRO A 253 -6.67 -9.10 -19.81
CA PRO A 253 -5.89 -10.33 -19.94
C PRO A 253 -6.52 -11.47 -19.15
N PRO A 254 -6.25 -12.75 -19.51
CA PRO A 254 -6.65 -13.87 -18.66
C PRO A 254 -6.22 -13.69 -17.21
N ALA A 255 -7.06 -14.12 -16.26
CA ALA A 255 -6.78 -13.98 -14.82
C ALA A 255 -5.44 -14.61 -14.42
N SER A 256 -5.04 -15.73 -15.03
CA SER A 256 -3.73 -16.35 -14.83
C SER A 256 -2.57 -15.42 -15.23
N THR A 257 -2.69 -14.72 -16.36
CA THR A 257 -1.68 -13.74 -16.80
C THR A 257 -1.54 -12.58 -15.83
N MET A 258 -2.67 -12.07 -15.32
CA MET A 258 -2.67 -10.97 -14.34
C MET A 258 -2.15 -11.41 -12.96
N SER A 259 -2.31 -12.68 -12.59
CA SER A 259 -1.73 -13.24 -11.37
C SER A 259 -0.23 -13.45 -11.46
N GLU A 260 0.28 -13.84 -12.64
CA GLU A 260 1.71 -14.10 -12.86
C GLU A 260 2.49 -12.80 -13.14
N THR A 261 1.83 -11.83 -13.77
CA THR A 261 2.45 -10.56 -14.18
C THR A 261 1.59 -9.41 -13.69
N GLY A 262 2.11 -8.56 -12.83
CA GLY A 262 1.38 -7.41 -12.29
C GLY A 262 0.80 -6.51 -13.39
N THR A 263 -0.33 -5.87 -13.11
CA THR A 263 -1.01 -5.00 -14.07
C THR A 263 -0.15 -3.80 -14.48
N ASP A 264 0.66 -3.29 -13.55
CA ASP A 264 1.67 -2.25 -13.77
C ASP A 264 2.76 -2.68 -14.74
N VAL A 265 3.24 -3.93 -14.65
CA VAL A 265 4.23 -4.51 -15.57
C VAL A 265 3.62 -4.71 -16.97
N LEU A 266 2.38 -5.18 -17.05
CA LEU A 266 1.65 -5.31 -18.31
C LEU A 266 1.46 -3.94 -18.99
N PHE A 267 1.09 -2.92 -18.23
CA PHE A 267 0.97 -1.54 -18.71
C PHE A 267 2.33 -0.99 -19.15
N GLY A 268 3.35 -1.14 -18.34
CA GLY A 268 4.73 -0.69 -18.61
C GLY A 268 5.42 -1.39 -19.78
N SER A 269 4.84 -2.50 -20.26
CA SER A 269 5.29 -3.19 -21.49
C SER A 269 4.38 -2.94 -22.70
N GLY A 270 3.37 -2.07 -22.60
CA GLY A 270 2.45 -1.74 -23.68
C GLY A 270 1.45 -2.83 -24.02
N LYS A 271 1.28 -3.83 -23.18
CA LYS A 271 0.31 -4.93 -23.37
C LYS A 271 -1.09 -4.59 -22.89
N VAL A 272 -1.23 -3.54 -22.11
CA VAL A 272 -2.49 -3.04 -21.59
C VAL A 272 -2.58 -1.54 -21.85
N ALA A 273 -3.72 -1.09 -22.35
CA ALA A 273 -3.91 0.30 -22.74
C ALA A 273 -4.29 1.21 -21.57
N MET A 274 -5.01 0.71 -20.59
CA MET A 274 -5.42 1.45 -19.40
C MET A 274 -5.31 0.58 -18.15
N ILE A 275 -4.92 1.20 -17.05
CA ILE A 275 -5.01 0.65 -15.68
C ILE A 275 -5.51 1.75 -14.75
N THR A 276 -6.11 1.36 -13.63
CA THR A 276 -6.30 2.27 -12.50
C THR A 276 -5.17 2.06 -11.51
N GLN A 277 -4.62 3.14 -10.96
CA GLN A 277 -3.50 3.07 -10.02
C GLN A 277 -3.50 4.24 -9.06
N GLY A 278 -2.95 4.02 -7.89
CA GLY A 278 -2.79 5.03 -6.87
C GLY A 278 -1.60 5.97 -7.09
N SER A 279 -1.68 7.14 -6.46
CA SER A 279 -0.66 8.18 -6.52
C SER A 279 0.74 7.70 -6.09
N TRP A 280 0.83 6.66 -5.26
CA TRP A 280 2.10 6.05 -4.82
C TRP A 280 2.94 5.47 -5.95
N MET A 281 2.33 5.04 -7.07
CA MET A 281 3.04 4.44 -8.20
C MET A 281 3.78 5.46 -9.09
N VAL A 282 3.49 6.75 -8.94
CA VAL A 282 4.06 7.81 -9.79
C VAL A 282 5.58 7.82 -9.76
N ALA A 283 6.20 7.64 -8.60
CA ALA A 283 7.66 7.62 -8.47
C ALA A 283 8.29 6.51 -9.32
N GLY A 284 7.77 5.28 -9.23
CA GLY A 284 8.24 4.15 -10.03
C GLY A 284 7.89 4.28 -11.53
N PHE A 285 6.72 4.81 -11.85
CA PHE A 285 6.30 5.00 -13.25
C PHE A 285 7.11 6.08 -13.97
N LYS A 286 7.54 7.10 -13.26
CA LYS A 286 8.44 8.14 -13.77
C LYS A 286 9.80 7.57 -14.23
N ASP A 287 10.26 6.52 -13.57
CA ASP A 287 11.53 5.85 -13.86
C ASP A 287 11.41 4.76 -14.94
N ASN A 288 10.18 4.34 -15.28
CA ASN A 288 9.96 3.43 -16.40
C ASN A 288 9.97 4.20 -17.72
N GLU A 289 10.97 3.95 -18.58
CA GLU A 289 11.17 4.66 -19.85
C GLU A 289 9.94 4.57 -20.78
N TYR A 290 9.28 3.41 -20.84
CA TYR A 290 8.11 3.22 -21.68
C TYR A 290 6.90 4.03 -21.17
N ILE A 291 6.59 3.94 -19.86
CA ILE A 291 5.49 4.68 -19.24
C ILE A 291 5.75 6.19 -19.38
N ALA A 292 6.95 6.65 -19.04
CA ALA A 292 7.34 8.05 -19.12
C ALA A 292 7.19 8.66 -20.52
N ALA A 293 7.38 7.86 -21.57
CA ALA A 293 7.27 8.32 -22.96
C ALA A 293 5.83 8.23 -23.50
N ASN A 294 5.05 7.25 -23.07
CA ASN A 294 3.80 6.87 -23.74
C ASN A 294 2.53 7.09 -22.90
N ALA A 295 2.64 7.31 -21.58
CA ALA A 295 1.45 7.38 -20.74
C ALA A 295 1.10 8.80 -20.29
N ASP A 296 -0.11 8.94 -19.79
CA ASP A 296 -0.56 10.09 -18.99
C ASP A 296 -1.69 9.66 -18.04
N VAL A 297 -2.17 10.58 -17.20
CA VAL A 297 -3.13 10.33 -16.13
C VAL A 297 -4.44 11.07 -16.41
N ALA A 298 -5.56 10.43 -16.10
CA ALA A 298 -6.89 10.99 -16.17
C ALA A 298 -7.70 10.68 -14.90
N ARG A 299 -8.71 11.49 -14.61
CA ARG A 299 -9.67 11.19 -13.52
C ARG A 299 -10.38 9.87 -13.76
N LEU A 300 -10.75 9.19 -12.67
CA LEU A 300 -11.65 8.04 -12.73
C LEU A 300 -12.95 8.41 -13.47
N PRO A 301 -13.51 7.47 -14.24
CA PRO A 301 -14.80 7.68 -14.90
C PRO A 301 -15.93 7.94 -13.90
N LYS A 302 -16.97 8.62 -14.36
CA LYS A 302 -18.17 8.94 -13.59
C LYS A 302 -19.22 7.84 -13.72
N ASP A 303 -20.09 7.74 -12.74
CA ASP A 303 -21.39 7.06 -12.93
C ASP A 303 -22.33 7.97 -13.74
N ALA A 304 -22.88 7.45 -14.82
CA ALA A 304 -23.73 8.21 -15.74
C ALA A 304 -25.02 8.73 -15.08
N ALA A 305 -25.54 8.03 -14.07
CA ALA A 305 -26.80 8.38 -13.41
C ALA A 305 -26.62 9.50 -12.38
N THR A 306 -25.53 9.49 -11.63
CA THR A 306 -25.28 10.41 -10.51
C THR A 306 -24.28 11.50 -10.82
N GLY A 307 -23.46 11.32 -11.86
CA GLY A 307 -22.33 12.20 -12.20
C GLY A 307 -21.15 12.11 -11.21
N ARG A 308 -21.20 11.22 -10.21
CA ARG A 308 -20.13 11.02 -9.24
C ARG A 308 -18.96 10.27 -9.84
N SER A 309 -17.76 10.61 -9.39
CA SER A 309 -16.51 9.90 -9.67
C SER A 309 -15.78 9.73 -8.34
N VAL A 310 -15.97 8.58 -7.71
CA VAL A 310 -15.45 8.31 -6.36
C VAL A 310 -14.09 7.68 -6.42
N SER A 311 -13.14 8.22 -5.69
CA SER A 311 -11.84 7.59 -5.43
C SER A 311 -11.81 6.97 -4.05
N LEU A 312 -11.24 5.79 -3.95
CA LEU A 312 -10.75 5.30 -2.66
C LEU A 312 -9.64 6.23 -2.18
N TYR A 313 -9.65 6.47 -0.86
CA TYR A 313 -8.73 7.32 -0.15
C TYR A 313 -8.12 6.55 1.00
N ASN A 314 -6.83 6.65 1.13
CA ASN A 314 -6.06 6.05 2.21
C ASN A 314 -4.80 6.88 2.45
N GLY A 315 -3.95 6.45 3.37
CA GLY A 315 -2.62 6.98 3.58
C GLY A 315 -1.86 6.13 4.57
N LEU A 316 -0.55 6.23 4.51
CA LEU A 316 0.34 5.49 5.40
C LEU A 316 0.67 6.31 6.64
N GLY A 317 1.04 5.61 7.72
CA GLY A 317 1.60 6.22 8.92
C GLY A 317 3.08 5.85 9.08
N TRP A 318 3.85 6.77 9.68
CA TRP A 318 5.13 6.46 10.26
C TRP A 318 4.92 5.98 11.70
N ALA A 319 5.24 4.71 11.97
CA ALA A 319 5.13 4.08 13.28
C ALA A 319 6.50 3.64 13.79
N ALA A 320 6.61 3.40 15.09
CA ALA A 320 7.78 2.80 15.71
C ALA A 320 7.43 1.53 16.45
N SER A 321 8.40 0.63 16.59
CA SER A 321 8.29 -0.59 17.40
C SER A 321 8.26 -0.24 18.89
N ALA A 322 7.34 -0.85 19.66
CA ALA A 322 7.36 -0.80 21.11
C ALA A 322 8.66 -1.40 21.70
N GLY A 323 9.30 -2.30 20.95
CA GLY A 323 10.57 -2.95 21.34
C GLY A 323 11.85 -2.19 20.96
N THR A 324 11.74 -1.00 20.33
CA THR A 324 12.91 -0.22 19.93
C THR A 324 13.83 0.08 21.12
N LYS A 325 15.13 0.04 20.90
CA LYS A 325 16.13 0.38 21.92
C LYS A 325 16.37 1.88 22.06
N ASN A 326 15.82 2.66 21.11
CA ASN A 326 15.95 4.11 21.09
C ASN A 326 14.58 4.78 20.83
N PRO A 327 13.60 4.66 21.77
CA PRO A 327 12.26 5.20 21.58
C PRO A 327 12.24 6.73 21.39
N GLU A 328 13.15 7.44 22.04
CA GLU A 328 13.27 8.90 21.87
C GLU A 328 13.75 9.29 20.47
N GLY A 329 14.75 8.57 19.94
CA GLY A 329 15.24 8.78 18.59
C GLY A 329 14.22 8.36 17.53
N ALA A 330 13.50 7.28 17.75
CA ALA A 330 12.43 6.81 16.86
C ALA A 330 11.28 7.83 16.79
N TYR A 331 10.82 8.36 17.93
CA TYR A 331 9.81 9.42 17.94
C TYR A 331 10.30 10.69 17.24
N LYS A 332 11.54 11.15 17.50
CA LYS A 332 12.11 12.31 16.80
C LYS A 332 12.11 12.15 15.29
N LEU A 333 12.35 10.94 14.79
CA LEU A 333 12.29 10.66 13.35
C LEU A 333 10.85 10.70 12.83
N ILE A 334 9.87 10.12 13.54
CA ILE A 334 8.45 10.20 13.20
C ILE A 334 7.98 11.66 13.18
N GLU A 335 8.30 12.43 14.22
CA GLU A 335 7.99 13.86 14.30
C GLU A 335 8.62 14.64 13.14
N TRP A 336 9.89 14.37 12.82
CA TRP A 336 10.60 15.00 11.69
C TRP A 336 9.86 14.82 10.37
N PHE A 337 9.44 13.59 10.04
CA PHE A 337 8.67 13.32 8.82
C PHE A 337 7.33 14.05 8.78
N ALA A 338 6.72 14.32 9.92
CA ALA A 338 5.42 14.97 10.02
C ALA A 338 5.50 16.50 10.09
N THR A 339 6.70 17.10 10.13
CA THR A 339 6.84 18.57 10.06
C THR A 339 6.45 19.09 8.68
N LYS A 340 5.94 20.33 8.62
CA LYS A 340 5.60 21.00 7.37
C LYS A 340 6.75 20.95 6.35
N ASP A 341 7.96 21.28 6.80
CA ASP A 341 9.14 21.36 5.92
C ASP A 341 9.47 20.00 5.29
N MET A 342 9.31 18.91 6.04
CA MET A 342 9.59 17.56 5.51
C MET A 342 8.44 17.01 4.65
N GLN A 343 7.21 17.35 4.96
CA GLN A 343 6.06 17.06 4.11
C GLN A 343 6.17 17.83 2.77
N GLN A 344 6.57 19.10 2.81
CA GLN A 344 6.87 19.89 1.62
C GLN A 344 8.03 19.28 0.83
N LYS A 345 9.13 18.92 1.51
CA LYS A 345 10.29 18.29 0.87
C LYS A 345 9.93 16.94 0.25
N GLN A 346 9.11 16.12 0.90
CA GLN A 346 8.61 14.87 0.35
C GLN A 346 7.86 15.08 -0.98
N ALA A 347 7.00 16.10 -1.02
CA ALA A 347 6.27 16.48 -2.22
C ALA A 347 7.22 16.99 -3.33
N GLU A 348 8.15 17.89 -3.01
CA GLU A 348 9.15 18.44 -3.94
C GLU A 348 10.08 17.37 -4.54
N LEU A 349 10.41 16.33 -3.77
CA LEU A 349 11.20 15.20 -4.25
C LEU A 349 10.37 14.19 -5.05
N GLY A 350 9.05 14.40 -5.13
CA GLY A 350 8.15 13.50 -5.85
C GLY A 350 8.02 12.11 -5.21
N VAL A 351 8.23 12.02 -3.90
CA VAL A 351 8.12 10.76 -3.16
C VAL A 351 6.69 10.26 -3.23
N THR A 352 5.74 11.09 -2.77
CA THR A 352 4.29 10.79 -2.81
C THR A 352 3.51 12.07 -2.50
N MET A 353 2.21 12.03 -2.69
CA MET A 353 1.28 13.09 -2.31
C MET A 353 1.30 13.25 -0.78
N ALA A 354 1.72 14.41 -0.29
CA ALA A 354 1.89 14.64 1.13
C ALA A 354 0.55 14.75 1.87
N ALA A 355 0.50 14.26 3.11
CA ALA A 355 -0.70 14.35 3.96
C ALA A 355 -0.92 15.75 4.56
N TYR A 356 0.10 16.61 4.59
CA TYR A 356 0.01 17.96 5.14
C TYR A 356 -0.73 18.89 4.17
N ASP A 357 -1.76 19.56 4.66
CA ASP A 357 -2.60 20.46 3.85
C ASP A 357 -1.78 21.61 3.22
N GLY A 358 -2.05 21.86 1.94
CA GLY A 358 -1.47 22.96 1.17
C GLY A 358 -0.06 22.72 0.62
N VAL A 359 0.52 21.51 0.71
CA VAL A 359 1.86 21.21 0.14
C VAL A 359 1.82 20.27 -1.06
N SER A 360 0.68 19.63 -1.37
CA SER A 360 0.58 18.63 -2.43
C SER A 360 0.75 19.19 -3.86
N ASP A 361 0.58 20.50 -4.06
CA ASP A 361 0.88 21.16 -5.34
C ASP A 361 2.34 20.97 -5.76
N ALA A 362 3.27 20.91 -4.80
CA ALA A 362 4.68 20.65 -5.09
C ALA A 362 4.90 19.27 -5.69
N TRP A 363 4.12 18.27 -5.25
CA TRP A 363 4.18 16.92 -5.81
C TRP A 363 3.61 16.87 -7.24
N VAL A 364 2.48 17.54 -7.52
CA VAL A 364 1.92 17.64 -8.88
C VAL A 364 2.90 18.27 -9.84
N ASN A 365 3.63 19.30 -9.40
CA ASN A 365 4.59 20.06 -10.21
C ASN A 365 6.00 19.44 -10.24
N ASN A 366 6.22 18.29 -9.57
CA ASN A 366 7.53 17.63 -9.53
C ASN A 366 7.97 17.02 -10.87
N THR A 367 7.05 16.79 -11.78
CA THR A 367 7.32 16.16 -13.07
C THR A 367 6.57 16.86 -14.20
N ASP A 368 7.18 16.90 -15.36
CA ASP A 368 6.58 17.32 -16.63
C ASP A 368 6.19 16.13 -17.54
N LYS A 369 6.44 14.91 -17.07
CA LYS A 369 6.15 13.68 -17.82
C LYS A 369 4.66 13.35 -17.85
N PHE A 370 3.94 13.65 -16.77
CA PHE A 370 2.53 13.32 -16.58
C PHE A 370 1.77 14.50 -16.02
N ASN A 371 0.49 14.62 -16.36
CA ASN A 371 -0.44 15.49 -15.64
C ASN A 371 -0.93 14.80 -14.37
N LEU A 372 -0.42 15.18 -13.21
CA LEU A 372 -0.80 14.60 -11.92
C LEU A 372 -2.01 15.27 -11.24
N THR A 373 -2.53 16.36 -11.84
CA THR A 373 -3.71 17.08 -11.32
C THR A 373 -4.92 16.18 -11.02
N PRO A 374 -5.23 15.12 -11.84
CA PRO A 374 -6.33 14.21 -11.57
C PRO A 374 -6.33 13.56 -10.19
N TYR A 375 -5.17 13.33 -9.59
CA TYR A 375 -5.06 12.79 -8.24
C TYR A 375 -5.53 13.78 -7.17
N LEU A 376 -5.19 15.08 -7.31
CA LEU A 376 -5.69 16.10 -6.38
C LEU A 376 -7.19 16.36 -6.58
N GLU A 377 -7.64 16.42 -7.83
CA GLU A 377 -9.05 16.60 -8.15
C GLU A 377 -9.93 15.42 -7.64
N ALA A 378 -9.36 14.22 -7.52
CA ALA A 378 -10.06 13.07 -6.97
C ALA A 378 -10.43 13.25 -5.49
N MET A 379 -9.76 14.14 -4.76
CA MET A 379 -10.10 14.50 -3.38
C MET A 379 -11.48 15.14 -3.21
N ASP A 380 -12.10 15.62 -4.29
CA ASP A 380 -13.44 16.20 -4.26
C ASP A 380 -14.53 15.19 -3.86
N ASP A 381 -14.35 13.90 -4.16
CA ASP A 381 -15.31 12.84 -3.84
C ASP A 381 -14.56 11.53 -3.49
N VAL A 382 -14.21 11.40 -2.24
CA VAL A 382 -13.46 10.27 -1.73
C VAL A 382 -14.26 9.41 -0.76
N VAL A 383 -13.93 8.13 -0.73
CA VAL A 383 -14.37 7.20 0.31
C VAL A 383 -13.14 6.61 0.97
N PHE A 384 -13.11 6.70 2.30
CA PHE A 384 -12.05 6.10 3.06
C PHE A 384 -12.04 4.58 2.87
N ARG A 385 -10.86 3.99 2.74
CA ARG A 385 -10.74 2.54 2.55
C ARG A 385 -11.40 1.80 3.71
N PRO A 386 -12.40 0.93 3.45
CA PRO A 386 -13.11 0.26 4.53
C PRO A 386 -12.19 -0.69 5.30
N ALA A 387 -12.27 -0.61 6.62
CA ALA A 387 -11.53 -1.47 7.54
C ALA A 387 -12.36 -1.80 8.76
N THR A 388 -12.11 -2.96 9.37
CA THR A 388 -12.64 -3.39 10.66
C THR A 388 -11.48 -3.72 11.60
N LYS A 389 -11.77 -4.15 12.82
CA LYS A 389 -10.74 -4.53 13.79
C LYS A 389 -9.81 -5.63 13.26
N SER A 390 -10.35 -6.57 12.50
CA SER A 390 -9.62 -7.72 11.92
C SER A 390 -9.82 -7.79 10.40
N THR A 391 -9.54 -6.70 9.68
CA THR A 391 -9.80 -6.56 8.23
C THR A 391 -9.33 -7.77 7.42
N LEU A 392 -8.13 -8.27 7.64
CA LEU A 392 -7.59 -9.41 6.87
C LEU A 392 -8.32 -10.73 7.12
N ALA A 393 -9.03 -10.86 8.24
CA ALA A 393 -9.78 -12.08 8.54
C ALA A 393 -10.93 -12.35 7.56
N TRP A 394 -11.58 -11.28 7.08
CA TRP A 394 -12.62 -11.38 6.05
C TRP A 394 -12.10 -11.04 4.65
N TRP A 395 -11.06 -10.23 4.57
CA TRP A 395 -10.48 -9.76 3.31
C TRP A 395 -9.90 -10.89 2.46
N ASN A 396 -9.00 -11.69 3.03
CA ASN A 396 -8.35 -12.78 2.32
C ASN A 396 -9.35 -13.82 1.77
N PRO A 397 -10.32 -14.32 2.56
CA PRO A 397 -11.36 -15.20 2.02
C PRO A 397 -12.23 -14.54 0.95
N MET A 398 -12.54 -13.24 1.07
CA MET A 398 -13.28 -12.51 0.05
C MET A 398 -12.52 -12.48 -1.29
N VAL A 399 -11.21 -12.19 -1.27
CA VAL A 399 -10.38 -12.20 -2.49
C VAL A 399 -10.35 -13.58 -3.13
N GLU A 400 -10.24 -14.65 -2.33
CA GLU A 400 -10.30 -16.03 -2.86
C GLU A 400 -11.67 -16.34 -3.49
N GLU A 401 -12.76 -15.81 -2.91
CA GLU A 401 -14.09 -15.98 -3.47
C GLU A 401 -14.24 -15.23 -4.80
N LEU A 402 -13.71 -14.00 -4.91
CA LEU A 402 -13.74 -13.21 -6.15
C LEU A 402 -12.95 -13.86 -7.30
N LYS A 403 -11.96 -14.68 -7.02
CA LYS A 403 -11.23 -15.41 -8.07
C LYS A 403 -12.12 -16.39 -8.85
N LYS A 404 -13.16 -16.93 -8.24
CA LYS A 404 -14.03 -17.92 -8.89
C LYS A 404 -14.79 -17.35 -10.08
N PRO A 405 -15.59 -16.26 -9.96
CA PRO A 405 -16.24 -15.67 -11.12
C PRO A 405 -15.21 -15.15 -12.15
N TRP A 406 -14.08 -14.59 -11.73
CA TRP A 406 -13.05 -14.12 -12.65
C TRP A 406 -12.39 -15.25 -13.44
N ASN A 407 -12.40 -16.47 -12.92
CA ASN A 407 -11.99 -17.69 -13.63
C ASN A 407 -13.14 -18.34 -14.42
N GLY A 408 -14.36 -17.80 -14.34
CA GLY A 408 -15.56 -18.40 -14.97
C GLY A 408 -16.08 -19.66 -14.27
N GLU A 409 -15.76 -19.84 -12.98
CA GLU A 409 -16.15 -21.03 -12.19
C GLU A 409 -17.55 -20.89 -11.59
N GLU A 410 -18.01 -19.65 -11.34
CA GLU A 410 -19.38 -19.33 -10.88
C GLU A 410 -19.81 -17.94 -11.34
N ASP A 411 -21.08 -17.56 -11.15
CA ASP A 411 -21.55 -16.22 -11.46
C ASP A 411 -21.25 -15.23 -10.31
N MET A 412 -21.12 -13.93 -10.66
CA MET A 412 -20.75 -12.90 -9.71
C MET A 412 -21.79 -12.70 -8.59
N ALA A 413 -23.08 -12.87 -8.86
CA ALA A 413 -24.13 -12.73 -7.85
C ALA A 413 -24.01 -13.82 -6.77
N THR A 414 -23.68 -15.07 -7.18
CA THR A 414 -23.38 -16.17 -6.26
C THR A 414 -22.14 -15.85 -5.41
N ALA A 415 -21.06 -15.36 -6.03
CA ALA A 415 -19.86 -14.94 -5.28
C ALA A 415 -20.16 -13.82 -4.28
N CYS A 416 -20.93 -12.81 -4.65
CA CYS A 416 -21.36 -11.74 -3.74
C CYS A 416 -22.16 -12.27 -2.52
N ALA A 417 -23.05 -13.24 -2.72
CA ALA A 417 -23.78 -13.88 -1.63
C ALA A 417 -22.85 -14.64 -0.68
N ASN A 418 -21.88 -15.40 -1.22
CA ASN A 418 -20.88 -16.12 -0.45
C ASN A 418 -19.97 -15.14 0.34
N ILE A 419 -19.52 -14.06 -0.31
CA ILE A 419 -18.72 -13.01 0.32
C ILE A 419 -19.49 -12.37 1.48
N THR A 420 -20.79 -12.09 1.30
CA THR A 420 -21.64 -11.55 2.35
C THR A 420 -21.65 -12.45 3.58
N ALA A 421 -21.81 -13.75 3.39
CA ALA A 421 -21.81 -14.73 4.48
C ALA A 421 -20.45 -14.77 5.19
N ILE A 422 -19.34 -14.85 4.42
CA ILE A 422 -17.97 -14.90 4.94
C ILE A 422 -17.65 -13.63 5.74
N MET A 423 -17.90 -12.46 5.18
CA MET A 423 -17.60 -11.19 5.84
C MET A 423 -18.38 -11.04 7.14
N ASN A 424 -19.70 -11.30 7.10
CA ASN A 424 -20.54 -11.14 8.29
C ASN A 424 -20.18 -12.14 9.40
N GLU A 425 -19.75 -13.36 9.05
CA GLU A 425 -19.21 -14.32 10.02
C GLU A 425 -17.95 -13.78 10.68
N LYS A 426 -16.98 -13.32 9.90
CA LYS A 426 -15.70 -12.84 10.42
C LYS A 426 -15.81 -11.53 11.20
N ILE A 427 -16.65 -10.61 10.74
CA ILE A 427 -16.92 -9.36 11.47
C ILE A 427 -17.62 -9.64 12.82
N ALA A 428 -18.48 -10.66 12.90
CA ALA A 428 -19.14 -11.03 14.16
C ALA A 428 -18.18 -11.68 15.18
N GLU A 429 -17.00 -12.14 14.76
CA GLU A 429 -15.96 -12.70 15.62
C GLU A 429 -15.07 -11.61 16.28
N GLU A 430 -15.15 -10.34 15.85
CA GLU A 430 -14.36 -9.20 16.35
C GLU A 430 -14.83 -8.68 17.73
#